data_0129f56280563c1ac2d3456b87db8ab9
#
_entry.id   0129f56280563c1ac2d3456b87db8ab9
#
_cell.length_a   1.000
_cell.length_b   1.000
_cell.length_c   1.000
_cell.angle_alpha   90.00
_cell.angle_beta   90.00
_cell.angle_gamma   90.00
#
_symmetry.space_group_name_H-M   'P 1'
#
loop_
_entity.id
_entity.type
_entity.pdbx_description
1 polymer ?
#
loop_
_entity_poly.entity_id
_entity_poly.type
_entity_poly.pdbx_seq_one_letter_code
_entity_poly.pdbx_strand_id
1 'polypeptide(L)'
;LVKDGEPMLNPNFLDMVRAAKSIGKIDRVETTTNGSKLGPGFNEALVDSGIDRIVLSIEGVTSERYLKFARVKFDFDAFVEKVRHLHSIKGDLKIHVKTVAQNLDYSIGEDKLFFDTFGPLADGIFIENTVSSWPQFAVEGAVHKDVDAYGRKTVHKDICPYLFYSLSVNADGIVSPCCVDWNRELAIGNLTEESIMDIWNGEKLRNLRHQHVHGGLATVPSCGSCGQVHACTHD
;
A
#
# COMPACT_ATOMS: atom_id res chain seq x y z
N LEU A 1 -2.24 -8.11 -0.99
CA LEU A 1 -2.10 -8.79 0.31
C LEU A 1 -1.39 -7.91 1.34
N VAL A 2 -1.94 -6.76 1.62
CA VAL A 2 -1.44 -5.84 2.65
C VAL A 2 -2.55 -4.88 3.08
N LYS A 3 -2.58 -4.52 4.35
CA LYS A 3 -3.30 -3.35 4.86
C LYS A 3 -2.45 -2.67 5.92
N ASP A 4 -2.36 -3.26 7.11
CA ASP A 4 -1.62 -2.70 8.24
C ASP A 4 -0.45 -3.63 8.60
N GLY A 5 0.70 -3.07 8.98
CA GLY A 5 1.90 -3.82 9.36
C GLY A 5 2.71 -4.36 8.18
N GLU A 6 3.60 -5.32 8.47
CA GLU A 6 4.50 -5.95 7.49
C GLU A 6 3.94 -7.34 7.08
N PRO A 7 3.45 -7.50 5.86
CA PRO A 7 2.78 -8.73 5.43
C PRO A 7 3.70 -9.96 5.42
N MET A 8 4.98 -9.79 5.09
CA MET A 8 5.93 -10.90 5.00
C MET A 8 6.35 -11.46 6.37
N LEU A 9 5.95 -10.83 7.48
CA LEU A 9 6.10 -11.40 8.83
C LEU A 9 5.03 -12.46 9.13
N ASN A 10 3.94 -12.50 8.37
CA ASN A 10 2.96 -13.58 8.51
C ASN A 10 3.58 -14.89 8.00
N PRO A 11 3.69 -15.94 8.83
CA PRO A 11 4.31 -17.21 8.42
C PRO A 11 3.59 -17.88 7.24
N ASN A 12 2.30 -17.59 7.05
CA ASN A 12 1.49 -18.16 5.97
C ASN A 12 1.44 -17.24 4.73
N PHE A 13 2.23 -16.17 4.68
CA PHE A 13 2.15 -15.18 3.58
C PHE A 13 2.32 -15.83 2.20
N LEU A 14 3.35 -16.66 2.03
CA LEU A 14 3.62 -17.33 0.75
C LEU A 14 2.51 -18.33 0.37
N ASP A 15 1.91 -19.00 1.35
CA ASP A 15 0.80 -19.92 1.10
C ASP A 15 -0.48 -19.15 0.70
N MET A 16 -0.70 -17.98 1.28
CA MET A 16 -1.78 -17.08 0.85
C MET A 16 -1.58 -16.62 -0.60
N VAL A 17 -0.35 -16.31 -1.01
CA VAL A 17 -0.04 -15.97 -2.41
C VAL A 17 -0.35 -17.15 -3.32
N ARG A 18 0.18 -18.36 -3.00
CA ARG A 18 -0.07 -19.58 -3.79
C ARG A 18 -1.56 -19.88 -3.89
N ALA A 19 -2.30 -19.78 -2.79
CA ALA A 19 -3.74 -19.98 -2.78
C ALA A 19 -4.46 -18.99 -3.71
N ALA A 20 -4.11 -17.71 -3.65
CA ALA A 20 -4.67 -16.71 -4.54
C ALA A 20 -4.35 -17.00 -6.01
N LYS A 21 -3.11 -17.35 -6.35
CA LYS A 21 -2.69 -17.69 -7.71
C LYS A 21 -3.39 -18.96 -8.23
N SER A 22 -3.63 -19.95 -7.37
CA SER A 22 -4.29 -21.21 -7.74
C SER A 22 -5.75 -21.04 -8.19
N ILE A 23 -6.41 -19.93 -7.83
CA ILE A 23 -7.77 -19.62 -8.27
C ILE A 23 -7.84 -19.43 -9.79
N GLY A 24 -6.77 -18.97 -10.43
CA GLY A 24 -6.66 -18.80 -11.89
C GLY A 24 -7.57 -17.71 -12.49
N LYS A 25 -8.20 -16.89 -11.64
CA LYS A 25 -9.10 -15.78 -12.02
C LYS A 25 -8.67 -14.44 -11.44
N ILE A 26 -7.54 -14.41 -10.75
CA ILE A 26 -6.97 -13.21 -10.16
C ILE A 26 -5.90 -12.69 -11.11
N ASP A 27 -6.11 -11.53 -11.69
CA ASP A 27 -5.20 -10.94 -12.67
C ASP A 27 -3.85 -10.61 -12.06
N ARG A 28 -3.83 -10.14 -10.80
CA ARG A 28 -2.60 -9.76 -10.13
C ARG A 28 -2.67 -9.95 -8.61
N VAL A 29 -1.66 -10.64 -8.07
CA VAL A 29 -1.41 -10.74 -6.63
C VAL A 29 -0.20 -9.87 -6.29
N GLU A 30 -0.37 -8.91 -5.41
CA GLU A 30 0.68 -7.98 -5.03
C GLU A 30 0.72 -7.67 -3.55
N THR A 31 1.85 -7.13 -3.09
CA THR A 31 2.01 -6.66 -1.72
C THR A 31 2.93 -5.44 -1.65
N THR A 32 2.74 -4.61 -0.62
CA THR A 32 3.72 -3.62 -0.18
C THR A 32 4.43 -4.15 1.05
N THR A 33 5.74 -3.99 1.12
CA THR A 33 6.58 -4.55 2.19
C THR A 33 7.74 -3.62 2.50
N ASN A 34 8.21 -3.63 3.73
CA ASN A 34 9.44 -2.96 4.11
C ASN A 34 10.71 -3.77 3.74
N GLY A 35 10.54 -4.96 3.19
CA GLY A 35 11.63 -5.82 2.75
C GLY A 35 12.48 -6.46 3.86
N SER A 36 12.08 -6.34 5.13
CA SER A 36 12.88 -6.86 6.26
C SER A 36 13.10 -8.38 6.22
N LYS A 37 12.21 -9.11 5.55
CA LYS A 37 12.32 -10.57 5.38
C LYS A 37 13.14 -10.99 4.16
N LEU A 38 13.53 -10.08 3.29
CA LEU A 38 14.33 -10.41 2.12
C LEU A 38 15.65 -11.04 2.51
N GLY A 39 16.07 -12.01 1.72
CA GLY A 39 17.30 -12.77 1.86
C GLY A 39 17.22 -13.99 0.95
N PRO A 40 18.35 -14.66 0.64
CA PRO A 40 18.41 -15.67 -0.44
C PRO A 40 17.27 -16.68 -0.42
N GLY A 41 17.12 -17.47 0.63
CA GLY A 41 16.07 -18.50 0.69
C GLY A 41 14.65 -17.96 0.68
N PHE A 42 14.39 -16.79 1.30
CA PHE A 42 13.06 -16.17 1.23
C PHE A 42 12.77 -15.59 -0.17
N ASN A 43 13.77 -15.00 -0.82
CA ASN A 43 13.64 -14.45 -2.17
C ASN A 43 13.26 -15.54 -3.18
N GLU A 44 13.93 -16.71 -3.10
CA GLU A 44 13.62 -17.87 -3.92
C GLU A 44 12.16 -18.33 -3.70
N ALA A 45 11.77 -18.53 -2.44
CA ALA A 45 10.41 -18.93 -2.09
C ALA A 45 9.34 -17.87 -2.49
N LEU A 46 9.70 -16.59 -2.46
CA LEU A 46 8.83 -15.49 -2.90
C LEU A 46 8.61 -15.55 -4.41
N VAL A 47 9.65 -15.74 -5.20
CA VAL A 47 9.54 -15.90 -6.65
C VAL A 47 8.72 -17.16 -6.99
N ASP A 48 9.02 -18.29 -6.34
CA ASP A 48 8.32 -19.57 -6.54
C ASP A 48 6.84 -19.51 -6.12
N SER A 49 6.44 -18.56 -5.26
CA SER A 49 5.04 -18.38 -4.88
C SER A 49 4.15 -17.89 -6.02
N GLY A 50 4.77 -17.33 -7.06
CA GLY A 50 4.06 -16.78 -8.22
C GLY A 50 3.46 -15.39 -7.99
N ILE A 51 3.91 -14.66 -6.97
CA ILE A 51 3.48 -13.26 -6.75
C ILE A 51 3.86 -12.40 -7.96
N ASP A 52 2.94 -11.54 -8.40
CA ASP A 52 3.14 -10.77 -9.63
C ASP A 52 3.92 -9.48 -9.38
N ARG A 53 3.71 -8.84 -8.22
CA ARG A 53 4.37 -7.57 -7.90
C ARG A 53 4.62 -7.42 -6.40
N ILE A 54 5.79 -6.87 -6.08
CA ILE A 54 6.07 -6.31 -4.76
C ILE A 54 6.37 -4.81 -4.88
N VAL A 55 5.97 -4.06 -3.87
CA VAL A 55 6.35 -2.65 -3.71
C VAL A 55 7.20 -2.56 -2.45
N LEU A 56 8.49 -2.33 -2.60
CA LEU A 56 9.41 -2.08 -1.48
C LEU A 56 9.23 -0.63 -1.03
N SER A 57 8.73 -0.45 0.19
CA SER A 57 8.62 0.85 0.84
C SER A 57 9.81 1.02 1.76
N ILE A 58 10.74 1.92 1.39
CA ILE A 58 11.98 2.14 2.13
C ILE A 58 11.95 3.48 2.87
N GLU A 59 12.61 3.51 4.03
CA GLU A 59 12.53 4.66 4.95
C GLU A 59 13.73 5.62 4.78
N GLY A 60 14.55 5.39 3.78
CA GLY A 60 15.70 6.23 3.47
C GLY A 60 16.76 5.49 2.67
N VAL A 61 17.86 6.17 2.34
CA VAL A 61 18.93 5.67 1.47
C VAL A 61 20.25 5.41 2.21
N THR A 62 20.21 5.45 3.54
CA THR A 62 21.36 5.13 4.41
C THR A 62 20.90 4.49 5.71
N SER A 63 21.79 3.76 6.38
CA SER A 63 21.55 3.21 7.72
C SER A 63 21.18 4.29 8.74
N GLU A 64 21.76 5.49 8.62
CA GLU A 64 21.46 6.64 9.47
C GLU A 64 20.03 7.13 9.28
N ARG A 65 19.56 7.23 8.03
CA ARG A 65 18.17 7.60 7.72
C ARG A 65 17.16 6.61 8.30
N TYR A 66 17.44 5.31 8.18
CA TYR A 66 16.60 4.29 8.81
C TYR A 66 16.54 4.44 10.33
N LEU A 67 17.68 4.74 10.98
CA LEU A 67 17.68 5.00 12.43
C LEU A 67 16.85 6.23 12.79
N LYS A 68 16.92 7.28 11.97
CA LYS A 68 16.21 8.54 12.21
C LYS A 68 14.69 8.40 12.03
N PHE A 69 14.24 7.78 10.95
CA PHE A 69 12.81 7.76 10.56
C PHE A 69 12.09 6.48 11.03
N ALA A 70 12.68 5.32 10.80
CA ALA A 70 12.10 4.04 11.24
C ALA A 70 12.47 3.65 12.67
N ARG A 71 13.43 4.35 13.29
CA ARG A 71 13.95 4.09 14.66
C ARG A 71 14.50 2.67 14.84
N VAL A 72 14.98 2.07 13.76
CA VAL A 72 15.62 0.75 13.76
C VAL A 72 17.08 0.84 13.31
N LYS A 73 17.92 0.01 13.91
CA LYS A 73 19.27 -0.22 13.37
C LYS A 73 19.10 -1.08 12.11
N PHE A 74 19.60 -0.60 11.00
CA PHE A 74 19.41 -1.21 9.70
C PHE A 74 20.72 -1.15 8.91
N ASP A 75 21.15 -2.29 8.40
CA ASP A 75 22.28 -2.37 7.49
C ASP A 75 21.77 -2.15 6.07
N PHE A 76 21.91 -0.91 5.60
CA PHE A 76 21.37 -0.49 4.31
C PHE A 76 22.10 -1.20 3.15
N ASP A 77 23.41 -1.35 3.22
CA ASP A 77 24.20 -1.99 2.16
C ASP A 77 23.83 -3.48 2.04
N ALA A 78 23.75 -4.18 3.18
CA ALA A 78 23.29 -5.56 3.19
C ALA A 78 21.83 -5.70 2.66
N PHE A 79 20.97 -4.72 2.90
CA PHE A 79 19.64 -4.71 2.34
C PHE A 79 19.63 -4.54 0.82
N VAL A 80 20.44 -3.62 0.29
CA VAL A 80 20.58 -3.43 -1.16
C VAL A 80 21.04 -4.74 -1.83
N GLU A 81 21.98 -5.48 -1.21
CA GLU A 81 22.41 -6.78 -1.74
C GLU A 81 21.27 -7.82 -1.76
N LYS A 82 20.39 -7.82 -0.76
CA LYS A 82 19.21 -8.70 -0.75
C LYS A 82 18.23 -8.36 -1.88
N VAL A 83 18.05 -7.07 -2.17
CA VAL A 83 17.23 -6.60 -3.30
C VAL A 83 17.89 -6.96 -4.62
N ARG A 84 19.22 -6.81 -4.73
CA ARG A 84 20.00 -7.21 -5.91
C ARG A 84 19.86 -8.72 -6.18
N HIS A 85 19.97 -9.54 -5.15
CA HIS A 85 19.74 -10.99 -5.26
C HIS A 85 18.31 -11.27 -5.76
N LEU A 86 17.29 -10.64 -5.16
CA LEU A 86 15.91 -10.82 -5.63
C LEU A 86 15.75 -10.43 -7.10
N HIS A 87 16.29 -9.27 -7.49
CA HIS A 87 16.26 -8.81 -8.88
C HIS A 87 16.92 -9.80 -9.84
N SER A 88 18.02 -10.46 -9.44
CA SER A 88 18.73 -11.41 -10.30
C SER A 88 17.94 -12.69 -10.60
N ILE A 89 16.99 -13.06 -9.73
CA ILE A 89 16.21 -14.30 -9.84
C ILE A 89 14.72 -14.05 -10.10
N LYS A 90 14.28 -12.81 -10.19
CA LYS A 90 12.86 -12.41 -10.12
C LYS A 90 11.96 -13.00 -11.21
N GLY A 91 12.50 -13.45 -12.35
CA GLY A 91 11.68 -13.88 -13.47
C GLY A 91 10.66 -12.81 -13.89
N ASP A 92 9.37 -13.17 -13.89
CA ASP A 92 8.26 -12.25 -14.24
C ASP A 92 7.82 -11.33 -13.10
N LEU A 93 8.28 -11.58 -11.85
CA LEU A 93 7.97 -10.73 -10.70
C LEU A 93 8.38 -9.28 -10.96
N LYS A 94 7.44 -8.34 -10.75
CA LYS A 94 7.71 -6.90 -10.83
C LYS A 94 8.14 -6.36 -9.47
N ILE A 95 9.29 -5.71 -9.44
CA ILE A 95 9.83 -5.04 -8.26
C ILE A 95 9.63 -3.54 -8.42
N HIS A 96 8.78 -2.96 -7.60
CA HIS A 96 8.67 -1.51 -7.47
C HIS A 96 9.34 -1.06 -6.19
N VAL A 97 10.00 0.09 -6.22
CA VAL A 97 10.64 0.66 -5.03
C VAL A 97 10.13 2.08 -4.82
N LYS A 98 9.72 2.37 -3.59
CA LYS A 98 9.27 3.71 -3.23
C LYS A 98 9.88 4.18 -1.91
N THR A 99 10.00 5.50 -1.78
CA THR A 99 10.28 6.18 -0.52
C THR A 99 9.45 7.44 -0.41
N VAL A 100 9.43 8.05 0.77
CA VAL A 100 8.70 9.30 1.01
C VAL A 100 9.68 10.47 0.93
N ALA A 101 9.28 11.58 0.30
CA ALA A 101 10.10 12.76 0.09
C ALA A 101 10.72 13.30 1.40
N GLN A 102 9.96 13.26 2.50
CA GLN A 102 10.42 13.73 3.82
C GLN A 102 11.54 12.88 4.42
N ASN A 103 11.74 11.67 3.94
CA ASN A 103 12.81 10.77 4.41
C ASN A 103 14.15 11.05 3.71
N LEU A 104 14.16 11.93 2.71
CA LEU A 104 15.34 12.26 1.91
C LEU A 104 15.83 13.67 2.18
N ASP A 105 17.13 13.88 2.08
CA ASP A 105 17.76 15.19 2.10
C ASP A 105 18.22 15.60 0.69
N TYR A 106 17.40 16.42 0.06
CA TYR A 106 17.66 16.91 -1.28
C TYR A 106 18.91 17.81 -1.36
N SER A 107 19.30 18.44 -0.23
CA SER A 107 20.45 19.33 -0.21
C SER A 107 21.80 18.61 -0.39
N ILE A 108 21.83 17.32 -0.08
CA ILE A 108 23.00 16.44 -0.25
C ILE A 108 22.79 15.36 -1.34
N GLY A 109 21.70 15.45 -2.11
CA GLY A 109 21.46 14.60 -3.27
C GLY A 109 20.98 13.19 -2.94
N GLU A 110 20.28 12.99 -1.81
CA GLU A 110 19.74 11.66 -1.46
C GLU A 110 18.64 11.17 -2.41
N ASP A 111 17.91 12.07 -3.05
CA ASP A 111 16.99 11.74 -4.12
C ASP A 111 17.73 11.10 -5.31
N LYS A 112 18.85 11.68 -5.73
CA LYS A 112 19.70 11.09 -6.77
C LYS A 112 20.25 9.74 -6.34
N LEU A 113 20.76 9.64 -5.10
CA LEU A 113 21.25 8.38 -4.55
C LEU A 113 20.17 7.28 -4.54
N PHE A 114 18.91 7.64 -4.25
CA PHE A 114 17.78 6.71 -4.31
C PHE A 114 17.59 6.13 -5.72
N PHE A 115 17.57 6.99 -6.72
CA PHE A 115 17.43 6.55 -8.11
C PHE A 115 18.66 5.78 -8.61
N ASP A 116 19.87 6.21 -8.27
CA ASP A 116 21.11 5.54 -8.67
C ASP A 116 21.22 4.13 -8.04
N THR A 117 20.77 3.97 -6.78
CA THR A 117 20.84 2.70 -6.05
C THR A 117 19.77 1.70 -6.53
N PHE A 118 18.52 2.13 -6.61
CA PHE A 118 17.40 1.22 -6.86
C PHE A 118 16.88 1.22 -8.29
N GLY A 119 17.17 2.25 -9.09
CA GLY A 119 16.74 2.31 -10.48
C GLY A 119 17.15 1.08 -11.30
N PRO A 120 18.42 0.60 -11.21
CA PRO A 120 18.84 -0.62 -11.90
C PRO A 120 18.21 -1.91 -11.37
N LEU A 121 17.57 -1.88 -10.20
CA LEU A 121 17.01 -3.04 -9.50
C LEU A 121 15.49 -3.09 -9.49
N ALA A 122 14.83 -2.11 -10.10
CA ALA A 122 13.39 -1.95 -10.05
C ALA A 122 12.75 -1.86 -11.43
N ASP A 123 11.56 -2.43 -11.58
CA ASP A 123 10.70 -2.24 -12.76
C ASP A 123 9.94 -0.89 -12.67
N GLY A 124 9.79 -0.35 -11.48
CA GLY A 124 9.21 0.98 -11.21
C GLY A 124 9.81 1.58 -9.95
N ILE A 125 10.12 2.88 -9.99
CA ILE A 125 10.73 3.58 -8.88
C ILE A 125 10.14 4.98 -8.76
N PHE A 126 9.77 5.40 -7.55
CA PHE A 126 9.16 6.71 -7.32
C PHE A 126 9.36 7.22 -5.89
N ILE A 127 9.30 8.54 -5.76
CA ILE A 127 9.30 9.24 -4.47
C ILE A 127 7.89 9.78 -4.25
N GLU A 128 7.25 9.35 -3.16
CA GLU A 128 5.92 9.79 -2.78
C GLU A 128 5.98 11.03 -1.88
N ASN A 129 5.05 11.94 -2.03
CA ASN A 129 4.78 12.94 -1.02
C ASN A 129 3.97 12.32 0.13
N THR A 130 4.23 12.76 1.35
CA THR A 130 3.37 12.41 2.48
C THR A 130 2.02 13.10 2.30
N VAL A 131 0.96 12.30 2.25
CA VAL A 131 -0.42 12.79 2.21
C VAL A 131 -1.14 12.36 3.48
N SER A 132 -2.04 13.22 3.98
CA SER A 132 -2.90 12.85 5.10
C SER A 132 -4.01 11.94 4.59
N SER A 133 -3.81 10.63 4.71
CA SER A 133 -4.80 9.64 4.30
C SER A 133 -5.86 9.40 5.36
N TRP A 134 -5.51 9.58 6.63
CA TRP A 134 -6.40 9.28 7.76
C TRP A 134 -6.98 10.56 8.34
N PRO A 135 -8.32 10.72 8.26
CA PRO A 135 -9.00 11.94 8.71
C PRO A 135 -8.73 12.30 10.17
N GLN A 136 -8.46 11.29 11.01
CA GLN A 136 -8.28 11.45 12.45
C GLN A 136 -6.85 11.88 12.83
N PHE A 137 -5.91 11.86 11.89
CA PHE A 137 -4.51 12.20 12.17
C PHE A 137 -4.04 13.37 11.32
N ALA A 138 -3.52 14.40 11.96
CA ALA A 138 -2.71 15.40 11.29
C ALA A 138 -1.29 14.84 11.10
N VAL A 139 -0.83 14.78 9.86
CA VAL A 139 0.53 14.37 9.53
C VAL A 139 1.36 15.63 9.29
N GLU A 140 2.42 15.81 10.10
CA GLU A 140 3.35 16.92 9.93
C GLU A 140 4.08 16.78 8.57
N GLY A 141 4.18 17.87 7.84
CA GLY A 141 4.82 17.90 6.52
C GLY A 141 4.00 17.27 5.39
N ALA A 142 2.75 16.86 5.65
CA ALA A 142 1.87 16.40 4.58
C ALA A 142 1.60 17.53 3.58
N VAL A 143 1.64 17.19 2.28
CA VAL A 143 1.26 18.13 1.24
C VAL A 143 -0.22 18.46 1.29
N HIS A 144 -0.58 19.62 0.75
CA HIS A 144 -1.96 20.08 0.70
C HIS A 144 -2.85 19.10 -0.10
N LYS A 145 -4.16 19.17 0.18
CA LYS A 145 -5.19 18.35 -0.50
C LYS A 145 -5.26 18.56 -2.02
N ASP A 146 -4.55 19.57 -2.54
CA ASP A 146 -4.54 19.91 -3.96
C ASP A 146 -3.61 19.05 -4.81
N VAL A 147 -2.76 18.23 -4.17
CA VAL A 147 -1.86 17.30 -4.86
C VAL A 147 -1.94 15.91 -4.22
N ASP A 148 -1.79 14.89 -5.05
CA ASP A 148 -1.72 13.50 -4.62
C ASP A 148 -0.30 13.11 -4.14
N ALA A 149 -0.13 11.86 -3.74
CA ALA A 149 1.16 11.35 -3.29
C ALA A 149 2.27 11.46 -4.35
N TYR A 150 1.92 11.56 -5.62
CA TYR A 150 2.87 11.70 -6.73
C TYR A 150 3.07 13.15 -7.20
N GLY A 151 2.52 14.13 -6.47
CA GLY A 151 2.60 15.54 -6.83
C GLY A 151 1.69 15.97 -7.97
N ARG A 152 0.76 15.10 -8.41
CA ARG A 152 -0.21 15.44 -9.45
C ARG A 152 -1.36 16.23 -8.84
N LYS A 153 -1.89 17.18 -9.59
CA LYS A 153 -3.04 18.00 -9.15
C LYS A 153 -4.25 17.09 -8.92
N THR A 154 -4.83 17.17 -7.73
CA THR A 154 -6.06 16.44 -7.42
C THR A 154 -7.27 17.08 -8.06
N VAL A 155 -8.30 16.28 -8.31
CA VAL A 155 -9.60 16.74 -8.82
C VAL A 155 -10.63 16.53 -7.71
N HIS A 156 -11.40 17.57 -7.41
CA HIS A 156 -12.50 17.43 -6.47
C HIS A 156 -13.49 16.36 -6.94
N LYS A 157 -13.87 15.46 -6.06
CA LYS A 157 -14.84 14.40 -6.30
C LYS A 157 -15.89 14.40 -5.20
N ASP A 158 -17.14 14.33 -5.60
CA ASP A 158 -18.28 14.25 -4.69
C ASP A 158 -18.60 12.79 -4.30
N ILE A 159 -18.03 11.84 -5.04
CA ILE A 159 -18.26 10.40 -4.88
C ILE A 159 -16.89 9.69 -4.79
N CYS A 160 -16.71 8.89 -3.75
CA CYS A 160 -15.50 8.07 -3.62
C CYS A 160 -15.59 6.85 -4.53
N PRO A 161 -14.65 6.68 -5.48
CA PRO A 161 -14.67 5.54 -6.39
C PRO A 161 -14.38 4.20 -5.70
N TYR A 162 -13.63 4.18 -4.61
CA TYR A 162 -13.30 2.94 -3.87
C TYR A 162 -14.52 2.10 -3.50
N LEU A 163 -15.65 2.74 -3.18
CA LEU A 163 -16.89 2.04 -2.83
C LEU A 163 -17.45 1.16 -3.94
N PHE A 164 -17.00 1.37 -5.19
CA PHE A 164 -17.55 0.71 -6.37
C PHE A 164 -16.63 -0.35 -6.97
N TYR A 165 -15.38 -0.47 -6.48
CA TYR A 165 -14.43 -1.45 -7.03
C TYR A 165 -13.54 -2.12 -5.99
N SER A 166 -13.56 -1.72 -4.72
CA SER A 166 -12.65 -2.29 -3.73
C SER A 166 -13.35 -2.74 -2.45
N LEU A 167 -12.73 -3.69 -1.78
CA LEU A 167 -13.00 -4.08 -0.41
C LEU A 167 -11.66 -4.25 0.33
N SER A 168 -11.64 -3.92 1.60
CA SER A 168 -10.52 -4.18 2.48
C SER A 168 -10.91 -5.20 3.54
N VAL A 169 -10.21 -6.34 3.55
CA VAL A 169 -10.44 -7.41 4.51
C VAL A 169 -9.37 -7.34 5.59
N ASN A 170 -9.78 -7.24 6.84
CA ASN A 170 -8.89 -7.23 7.99
C ASN A 170 -8.55 -8.66 8.43
N ALA A 171 -7.49 -8.82 9.23
CA ALA A 171 -7.01 -10.12 9.68
C ALA A 171 -8.02 -10.93 10.52
N ASP A 172 -8.99 -10.26 11.14
CA ASP A 172 -10.08 -10.85 11.90
C ASP A 172 -11.35 -11.12 11.08
N GLY A 173 -11.28 -10.95 9.76
CA GLY A 173 -12.40 -11.16 8.84
C GLY A 173 -13.33 -9.95 8.66
N ILE A 174 -13.20 -8.89 9.47
CA ILE A 174 -14.00 -7.68 9.30
C ILE A 174 -13.69 -7.05 7.94
N VAL A 175 -14.72 -6.69 7.19
CA VAL A 175 -14.62 -6.08 5.87
C VAL A 175 -15.01 -4.61 5.95
N SER A 176 -14.12 -3.75 5.45
CA SER A 176 -14.32 -2.31 5.26
C SER A 176 -14.43 -1.97 3.76
N PRO A 177 -15.11 -0.88 3.38
CA PRO A 177 -15.27 -0.50 1.98
C PRO A 177 -13.98 0.04 1.33
N CYS A 178 -12.98 0.42 2.14
CA CYS A 178 -11.68 0.89 1.65
C CYS A 178 -10.56 0.68 2.67
N CYS A 179 -9.33 0.79 2.23
CA CYS A 179 -8.14 0.61 3.08
C CYS A 179 -7.90 1.76 4.06
N VAL A 180 -8.49 2.94 3.82
CA VAL A 180 -8.34 4.13 4.69
C VAL A 180 -9.14 4.01 6.00
N ASP A 181 -10.15 3.17 6.04
CA ASP A 181 -10.93 2.89 7.25
C ASP A 181 -10.14 1.98 8.22
N TRP A 182 -9.09 2.53 8.82
CA TRP A 182 -8.18 1.78 9.70
C TRP A 182 -8.84 1.41 11.03
N ASN A 183 -9.72 2.25 11.58
CA ASN A 183 -10.43 2.04 12.85
C ASN A 183 -11.78 1.32 12.67
N ARG A 184 -12.14 0.94 11.41
CA ARG A 184 -13.32 0.13 11.08
C ARG A 184 -14.66 0.79 11.39
N GLU A 185 -14.71 2.12 11.37
CA GLU A 185 -15.95 2.88 11.54
C GLU A 185 -16.99 2.55 10.46
N LEU A 186 -16.50 2.15 9.27
CA LEU A 186 -17.32 1.82 8.11
C LEU A 186 -17.42 0.30 7.88
N ALA A 187 -17.27 -0.53 8.92
CA ALA A 187 -17.36 -1.98 8.78
C ALA A 187 -18.69 -2.42 8.15
N ILE A 188 -18.62 -3.09 7.00
CA ILE A 188 -19.79 -3.49 6.18
C ILE A 188 -20.17 -4.95 6.33
N GLY A 189 -19.31 -5.80 6.86
CA GLY A 189 -19.58 -7.22 7.11
C GLY A 189 -18.41 -7.97 7.70
N ASN A 190 -18.53 -9.28 7.86
CA ASN A 190 -17.48 -10.15 8.37
C ASN A 190 -17.46 -11.47 7.58
N LEU A 191 -16.31 -11.81 6.99
CA LEU A 191 -16.13 -13.05 6.22
C LEU A 191 -16.18 -14.34 7.04
N THR A 192 -16.18 -14.25 8.37
CA THR A 192 -16.45 -15.41 9.23
C THR A 192 -17.92 -15.75 9.34
N GLU A 193 -18.81 -14.85 8.89
CA GLU A 193 -20.26 -14.95 9.03
C GLU A 193 -20.98 -14.92 7.69
N GLU A 194 -20.43 -14.20 6.71
CA GLU A 194 -21.06 -13.91 5.42
C GLU A 194 -20.10 -14.19 4.25
N SER A 195 -20.63 -14.46 3.06
CA SER A 195 -19.79 -14.52 1.86
C SER A 195 -19.38 -13.13 1.39
N ILE A 196 -18.25 -13.04 0.67
CA ILE A 196 -17.79 -11.77 0.08
C ILE A 196 -18.84 -11.16 -0.87
N MET A 197 -19.64 -11.99 -1.54
CA MET A 197 -20.68 -11.55 -2.46
C MET A 197 -21.90 -10.99 -1.71
N ASP A 198 -22.26 -11.56 -0.56
CA ASP A 198 -23.33 -11.04 0.29
C ASP A 198 -22.94 -9.69 0.87
N ILE A 199 -21.70 -9.54 1.34
CA ILE A 199 -21.16 -8.27 1.81
C ILE A 199 -21.15 -7.22 0.70
N TRP A 200 -20.66 -7.58 -0.50
CA TRP A 200 -20.57 -6.66 -1.65
C TRP A 200 -21.94 -6.14 -2.10
N ASN A 201 -22.95 -7.00 -2.06
CA ASN A 201 -24.34 -6.67 -2.42
C ASN A 201 -25.21 -6.30 -1.21
N GLY A 202 -24.61 -6.30 -0.01
CA GLY A 202 -25.30 -6.08 1.24
C GLY A 202 -25.86 -4.67 1.40
N GLU A 203 -26.80 -4.53 2.31
CA GLU A 203 -27.50 -3.27 2.57
C GLU A 203 -26.54 -2.16 3.06
N LYS A 204 -25.60 -2.50 3.92
CA LYS A 204 -24.62 -1.51 4.48
C LYS A 204 -23.82 -0.83 3.37
N LEU A 205 -23.22 -1.61 2.45
CA LEU A 205 -22.43 -1.02 1.35
C LEU A 205 -23.33 -0.32 0.33
N ARG A 206 -24.52 -0.82 0.10
CA ARG A 206 -25.51 -0.18 -0.79
C ARG A 206 -25.94 1.18 -0.24
N ASN A 207 -26.23 1.27 1.05
CA ASN A 207 -26.59 2.52 1.70
C ASN A 207 -25.45 3.53 1.66
N LEU A 208 -24.21 3.09 1.88
CA LEU A 208 -23.03 3.95 1.80
C LEU A 208 -22.83 4.49 0.37
N ARG A 209 -22.96 3.64 -0.66
CA ARG A 209 -22.94 4.07 -2.07
C ARG A 209 -24.06 5.07 -2.37
N HIS A 210 -25.26 4.81 -1.87
CA HIS A 210 -26.41 5.70 -2.05
C HIS A 210 -26.16 7.07 -1.42
N GLN A 211 -25.64 7.14 -0.19
CA GLN A 211 -25.27 8.40 0.46
C GLN A 211 -24.29 9.20 -0.39
N HIS A 212 -23.22 8.57 -0.90
CA HIS A 212 -22.23 9.26 -1.73
C HIS A 212 -22.84 9.80 -3.04
N VAL A 213 -23.64 9.00 -3.72
CA VAL A 213 -24.29 9.39 -5.00
C VAL A 213 -25.25 10.58 -4.83
N HIS A 214 -25.87 10.72 -3.65
CA HIS A 214 -26.82 11.79 -3.36
C HIS A 214 -26.18 12.98 -2.60
N GLY A 215 -24.85 13.16 -2.71
CA GLY A 215 -24.15 14.31 -2.11
C GLY A 215 -23.88 14.21 -0.62
N GLY A 216 -24.07 13.03 -0.02
CA GLY A 216 -23.88 12.82 1.42
C GLY A 216 -22.46 12.48 1.85
N LEU A 217 -21.45 12.53 0.96
CA LEU A 217 -20.07 12.19 1.28
C LEU A 217 -19.56 12.90 2.54
N ALA A 218 -19.83 14.19 2.66
CA ALA A 218 -19.40 15.01 3.80
C ALA A 218 -20.03 14.60 5.13
N THR A 219 -21.16 13.89 5.11
CA THR A 219 -21.89 13.44 6.30
C THR A 219 -21.47 12.05 6.78
N VAL A 220 -20.69 11.32 5.96
CA VAL A 220 -20.19 9.98 6.32
C VAL A 220 -18.94 10.16 7.19
N PRO A 221 -18.92 9.60 8.42
CA PRO A 221 -17.71 9.55 9.23
C PRO A 221 -16.54 9.04 8.42
N SER A 222 -15.34 9.46 8.70
CA SER A 222 -14.10 9.10 7.97
C SER A 222 -14.05 9.53 6.49
N CYS A 223 -15.17 9.61 5.75
CA CYS A 223 -15.19 10.05 4.34
C CYS A 223 -15.16 11.56 4.17
N GLY A 224 -15.89 12.30 5.00
CA GLY A 224 -16.07 13.75 4.86
C GLY A 224 -14.78 14.57 4.98
N SER A 225 -13.78 14.06 5.66
CA SER A 225 -12.45 14.70 5.79
C SER A 225 -11.33 13.91 5.09
N CYS A 226 -11.66 12.83 4.38
CA CYS A 226 -10.70 11.95 3.74
C CYS A 226 -10.05 12.60 2.51
N GLY A 227 -8.73 12.78 2.54
CA GLY A 227 -7.96 13.30 1.40
C GLY A 227 -7.92 12.34 0.20
N GLN A 228 -8.06 11.03 0.45
CA GLN A 228 -7.98 10.01 -0.61
C GLN A 228 -9.12 10.09 -1.63
N VAL A 229 -10.29 10.62 -1.25
CA VAL A 229 -11.39 10.82 -2.21
C VAL A 229 -10.94 11.65 -3.41
N HIS A 230 -10.13 12.68 -3.16
CA HIS A 230 -9.64 13.57 -4.20
C HIS A 230 -8.35 13.06 -4.86
N ALA A 231 -7.54 12.30 -4.11
CA ALA A 231 -6.27 11.75 -4.57
C ALA A 231 -6.41 10.45 -5.38
N CYS A 232 -7.57 9.78 -5.35
CA CYS A 232 -7.81 8.59 -6.19
C CYS A 232 -7.70 8.96 -7.66
N THR A 233 -6.62 8.61 -8.29
CA THR A 233 -6.49 8.60 -9.74
C THR A 233 -6.81 7.19 -10.24
N HIS A 234 -7.52 7.09 -11.35
CA HIS A 234 -7.79 5.82 -11.99
C HIS A 234 -6.51 5.40 -12.73
N ASP A 235 -5.75 4.49 -12.15
CA ASP A 235 -4.69 3.74 -12.82
C ASP A 235 -4.99 2.25 -12.74
#